data_da264b05066d254b99e873d37a7d0680
#
_entry.id   da264b05066d254b99e873d37a7d0680
#
_cell.length_a   1.000
_cell.length_b   1.000
_cell.length_c   1.000
_cell.angle_alpha   90.00
_cell.angle_beta   90.00
_cell.angle_gamma   90.00
#
_symmetry.space_group_name_H-M   'P 1'
#
loop_
_entity.id
_entity.type
_entity.pdbx_description
1 polymer ?
#
loop_
_entity_poly.entity_id
_entity_poly.type
_entity_poly.pdbx_seq_one_letter_code
_entity_poly.pdbx_strand_id
1 'polypeptide(L)'
;MKKNKYVFVLILLVTITLISGLLTNVYVHRSGSKQNDHALTVVTSFYPMYIATRNVIGDAEGVHLQNLSEPQTGCLHDFQLTPEDMKLLSGADVFVINGGGIESFMKDVAKSYPDLTIIEASKDIDLLEDEGEENAHAWMSVATYEQQVANIADGLAAADREHSALYQENADAYKDKLDALKVRQQAIAEKAKGQSVILFHEAYDYVASDYGLNVAYILDLDEERQVSAGEVADVLAAVRDDGVKYILAEELYGKSMGDTVEKETDAKVIYLDALNRGDYDADSYIEGMSANIDLMEKYFDK
;
A
#
# COMPACT_ATOMS: atom_id res chain seq x y z
N MET A 1 71.24 -30.02 -31.49
CA MET A 1 70.85 -29.10 -30.38
C MET A 1 69.83 -27.98 -30.73
N LYS A 2 69.65 -27.61 -32.03
CA LYS A 2 68.70 -26.53 -32.41
C LYS A 2 67.21 -26.92 -32.32
N LYS A 3 66.81 -28.19 -32.53
CA LYS A 3 65.44 -28.65 -32.53
C LYS A 3 64.75 -28.57 -31.10
N ASN A 4 65.49 -28.79 -30.04
CA ASN A 4 64.98 -28.75 -28.70
C ASN A 4 64.56 -27.33 -28.20
N LYS A 5 65.20 -26.27 -28.75
CA LYS A 5 64.83 -24.89 -28.36
C LYS A 5 63.45 -24.48 -28.89
N TYR A 6 63.10 -24.86 -30.12
CA TYR A 6 61.80 -24.55 -30.70
C TYR A 6 60.66 -25.34 -30.04
N VAL A 7 60.91 -26.61 -29.65
CA VAL A 7 59.95 -27.45 -28.92
C VAL A 7 59.70 -26.84 -27.53
N PHE A 8 60.76 -26.39 -26.84
CA PHE A 8 60.61 -25.72 -25.56
C PHE A 8 59.82 -24.41 -25.66
N VAL A 9 60.07 -23.57 -26.64
CA VAL A 9 59.31 -22.33 -26.88
C VAL A 9 57.85 -22.62 -27.21
N LEU A 10 57.56 -23.67 -28.02
CA LEU A 10 56.20 -24.06 -28.34
C LEU A 10 55.43 -24.54 -27.11
N ILE A 11 56.05 -25.36 -26.28
CA ILE A 11 55.44 -25.83 -25.01
C ILE A 11 55.16 -24.64 -24.07
N LEU A 12 56.08 -23.69 -23.95
CA LEU A 12 55.96 -22.51 -23.14
C LEU A 12 54.76 -21.62 -23.59
N LEU A 13 54.64 -21.39 -24.90
CA LEU A 13 53.52 -20.63 -25.48
C LEU A 13 52.18 -21.31 -25.27
N VAL A 14 52.08 -22.63 -25.40
CA VAL A 14 50.85 -23.39 -25.14
C VAL A 14 50.47 -23.35 -23.67
N THR A 15 51.43 -23.45 -22.76
CA THR A 15 51.16 -23.35 -21.32
C THR A 15 50.71 -21.93 -20.91
N ILE A 16 51.31 -20.87 -21.48
CA ILE A 16 50.87 -19.49 -21.21
C ILE A 16 49.46 -19.25 -21.73
N THR A 17 49.12 -19.73 -22.93
CA THR A 17 47.75 -19.57 -23.47
C THR A 17 46.71 -20.37 -22.67
N LEU A 18 47.03 -21.56 -22.20
CA LEU A 18 46.12 -22.34 -21.34
C LEU A 18 45.94 -21.67 -19.98
N ILE A 19 47.00 -21.17 -19.34
CA ILE A 19 46.92 -20.47 -18.05
C ILE A 19 46.15 -19.16 -18.22
N SER A 20 46.42 -18.40 -19.29
CA SER A 20 45.67 -17.17 -19.59
C SER A 20 44.19 -17.43 -19.82
N GLY A 21 43.84 -18.48 -20.59
CA GLY A 21 42.46 -18.89 -20.82
C GLY A 21 41.75 -19.31 -19.52
N LEU A 22 42.43 -20.05 -18.65
CA LEU A 22 41.93 -20.45 -17.34
C LEU A 22 41.69 -19.24 -16.39
N LEU A 23 42.64 -18.31 -16.35
CA LEU A 23 42.57 -17.07 -15.57
C LEU A 23 41.44 -16.16 -16.09
N THR A 24 41.30 -16.06 -17.42
CA THR A 24 40.23 -15.29 -18.05
C THR A 24 38.86 -15.93 -17.74
N ASN A 25 38.72 -17.27 -17.80
CA ASN A 25 37.49 -17.98 -17.45
C ASN A 25 37.15 -17.77 -15.97
N VAL A 26 38.11 -17.93 -15.06
CA VAL A 26 37.92 -17.67 -13.62
C VAL A 26 37.57 -16.20 -13.35
N TYR A 27 38.20 -15.26 -14.07
CA TYR A 27 37.92 -13.84 -13.95
C TYR A 27 36.53 -13.51 -14.49
N VAL A 28 36.11 -14.03 -15.63
CA VAL A 28 34.78 -13.83 -16.22
C VAL A 28 33.71 -14.45 -15.34
N HIS A 29 33.92 -15.66 -14.81
CA HIS A 29 32.96 -16.28 -13.88
C HIS A 29 32.93 -15.59 -12.51
N ARG A 30 34.06 -15.05 -12.01
CA ARG A 30 34.06 -14.21 -10.81
C ARG A 30 33.48 -12.79 -11.04
N SER A 31 33.69 -12.23 -12.24
CA SER A 31 33.12 -10.91 -12.58
C SER A 31 31.65 -11.00 -13.00
N GLY A 32 31.17 -12.17 -13.44
CA GLY A 32 29.73 -12.46 -13.65
C GLY A 32 28.97 -12.70 -12.36
N SER A 33 29.63 -12.97 -11.24
CA SER A 33 29.10 -12.96 -9.88
C SER A 33 29.68 -11.76 -9.10
N LYS A 34 29.67 -10.55 -9.65
CA LYS A 34 29.45 -9.39 -8.83
C LYS A 34 27.98 -9.47 -8.41
N GLN A 35 27.70 -10.19 -7.35
CA GLN A 35 26.67 -9.85 -6.41
C GLN A 35 26.80 -8.34 -6.25
N ASN A 36 25.82 -7.58 -6.71
CA ASN A 36 25.76 -6.16 -6.40
C ASN A 36 25.72 -6.12 -4.88
N ASP A 37 26.83 -5.78 -4.20
CA ASP A 37 26.87 -5.43 -2.78
C ASP A 37 26.07 -4.14 -2.50
N HIS A 38 25.26 -3.69 -3.47
CA HIS A 38 24.35 -2.55 -3.30
C HIS A 38 23.06 -3.10 -2.76
N ALA A 39 22.81 -2.83 -1.49
CA ALA A 39 21.53 -3.11 -0.87
C ALA A 39 20.42 -2.40 -1.64
N LEU A 40 19.35 -3.11 -1.98
CA LEU A 40 18.16 -2.53 -2.62
C LEU A 40 17.46 -1.60 -1.63
N THR A 41 17.30 -0.34 -1.98
CA THR A 41 16.56 0.63 -1.16
C THR A 41 15.16 0.81 -1.73
N VAL A 42 14.16 0.37 -0.98
CA VAL A 42 12.73 0.52 -1.30
C VAL A 42 12.15 1.60 -0.40
N VAL A 43 11.51 2.59 -1.00
CA VAL A 43 10.76 3.62 -0.29
C VAL A 43 9.28 3.44 -0.60
N THR A 44 8.40 3.64 0.35
CA THR A 44 6.95 3.64 0.16
C THR A 44 6.38 5.03 0.40
N SER A 45 5.27 5.38 -0.20
CA SER A 45 4.67 6.71 -0.06
C SER A 45 4.12 6.97 1.34
N PHE A 46 3.34 6.02 1.88
CA PHE A 46 2.73 6.17 3.20
C PHE A 46 2.38 4.82 3.83
N TYR A 47 1.75 4.88 4.99
CA TYR A 47 1.58 3.76 5.92
C TYR A 47 1.01 2.46 5.31
N PRO A 48 -0.17 2.41 4.61
CA PRO A 48 -0.69 1.15 4.10
C PRO A 48 0.22 0.52 3.04
N MET A 49 0.91 1.33 2.23
CA MET A 49 1.89 0.84 1.27
C MET A 49 3.14 0.29 1.96
N TYR A 50 3.55 0.92 3.09
CA TYR A 50 4.65 0.40 3.89
C TYR A 50 4.32 -0.99 4.47
N ILE A 51 3.14 -1.16 5.06
CA ILE A 51 2.74 -2.44 5.65
C ILE A 51 2.63 -3.54 4.58
N ALA A 52 2.03 -3.25 3.42
CA ALA A 52 1.97 -4.19 2.29
C ALA A 52 3.38 -4.60 1.84
N THR A 53 4.24 -3.60 1.57
CA THR A 53 5.62 -3.81 1.08
C THR A 53 6.47 -4.56 2.11
N ARG A 54 6.33 -4.25 3.40
CA ARG A 54 7.01 -4.96 4.49
C ARG A 54 6.67 -6.45 4.50
N ASN A 55 5.39 -6.78 4.34
CA ASN A 55 4.96 -8.17 4.27
C ASN A 55 5.49 -8.89 3.03
N VAL A 56 5.57 -8.22 1.90
CA VAL A 56 6.12 -8.77 0.65
C VAL A 56 7.64 -8.97 0.75
N ILE A 57 8.38 -7.99 1.28
CA ILE A 57 9.83 -8.09 1.45
C ILE A 57 10.19 -9.18 2.47
N GLY A 58 9.48 -9.24 3.60
CA GLY A 58 9.78 -10.17 4.68
C GLY A 58 11.24 -10.02 5.16
N ASP A 59 11.96 -11.15 5.18
CA ASP A 59 13.36 -11.22 5.63
C ASP A 59 14.37 -11.23 4.46
N ALA A 60 14.06 -10.63 3.32
CA ALA A 60 14.96 -10.55 2.17
C ALA A 60 16.27 -9.83 2.55
N GLU A 61 17.40 -10.55 2.44
CA GLU A 61 18.72 -10.01 2.81
C GLU A 61 19.15 -8.88 1.84
N GLY A 62 19.70 -7.79 2.39
CA GLY A 62 20.20 -6.67 1.57
C GLY A 62 19.09 -5.78 1.00
N VAL A 63 17.85 -5.91 1.48
CA VAL A 63 16.73 -5.02 1.11
C VAL A 63 16.41 -4.08 2.27
N HIS A 64 16.42 -2.78 2.02
CA HIS A 64 16.12 -1.74 3.01
C HIS A 64 14.81 -1.06 2.68
N LEU A 65 13.83 -1.21 3.57
CA LEU A 65 12.52 -0.56 3.44
C LEU A 65 12.46 0.71 4.29
N GLN A 66 11.99 1.79 3.69
CA GLN A 66 11.74 3.08 4.35
C GLN A 66 10.38 3.62 3.92
N ASN A 67 9.76 4.48 4.74
CA ASN A 67 8.52 5.15 4.39
C ASN A 67 8.78 6.65 4.19
N LEU A 68 8.13 7.26 3.21
CA LEU A 68 8.28 8.68 2.91
C LEU A 68 7.59 9.53 3.97
N SER A 69 6.33 9.22 4.26
CA SER A 69 5.56 9.95 5.28
C SER A 69 5.84 9.44 6.69
N GLU A 70 5.63 10.30 7.69
CA GLU A 70 5.64 9.86 9.08
C GLU A 70 4.49 8.87 9.35
N PRO A 71 4.65 7.90 10.30
CA PRO A 71 3.64 6.87 10.55
C PRO A 71 2.26 7.40 10.96
N GLN A 72 2.20 8.64 11.42
CA GLN A 72 0.98 9.30 11.91
C GLN A 72 0.45 10.38 10.94
N THR A 73 0.98 10.47 9.72
CA THR A 73 0.60 11.52 8.75
C THR A 73 -0.88 11.42 8.33
N GLY A 74 -1.39 10.20 8.15
CA GLY A 74 -2.73 9.99 7.60
C GLY A 74 -2.76 9.94 6.07
N CYS A 75 -3.85 10.41 5.45
CA CYS A 75 -3.98 10.47 3.99
C CYS A 75 -3.04 11.51 3.36
N LEU A 76 -2.67 11.30 2.09
CA LEU A 76 -1.66 12.11 1.39
C LEU A 76 -2.22 13.16 0.44
N HIS A 77 -3.54 13.44 0.47
CA HIS A 77 -4.15 14.39 -0.48
C HIS A 77 -3.44 15.76 -0.49
N ASP A 78 -3.11 16.29 0.68
CA ASP A 78 -2.43 17.59 0.87
C ASP A 78 -0.95 17.46 1.22
N PHE A 79 -0.37 16.26 1.10
CA PHE A 79 1.03 16.03 1.46
C PHE A 79 1.96 16.77 0.50
N GLN A 80 2.92 17.52 1.06
CA GLN A 80 3.94 18.25 0.32
C GLN A 80 5.32 17.71 0.65
N LEU A 81 6.10 17.42 -0.40
CA LEU A 81 7.47 16.94 -0.25
C LEU A 81 8.38 17.96 0.43
N THR A 82 9.05 17.53 1.46
CA THR A 82 10.11 18.29 2.12
C THR A 82 11.48 18.04 1.44
N PRO A 83 12.53 18.85 1.71
CA PRO A 83 13.88 18.55 1.25
C PRO A 83 14.44 17.21 1.75
N GLU A 84 14.01 16.77 2.94
CA GLU A 84 14.35 15.47 3.52
C GLU A 84 13.74 14.33 2.71
N ASP A 85 12.48 14.46 2.30
CA ASP A 85 11.78 13.47 1.45
C ASP A 85 12.46 13.36 0.09
N MET A 86 12.80 14.50 -0.51
CA MET A 86 13.55 14.53 -1.77
C MET A 86 14.93 13.88 -1.64
N LYS A 87 15.60 14.04 -0.50
CA LYS A 87 16.86 13.35 -0.22
C LYS A 87 16.67 11.85 -0.06
N LEU A 88 15.60 11.41 0.62
CA LEU A 88 15.24 10.01 0.76
C LEU A 88 15.02 9.37 -0.61
N LEU A 89 14.19 9.97 -1.46
CA LEU A 89 13.91 9.52 -2.82
C LEU A 89 15.15 9.50 -3.73
N SER A 90 16.11 10.42 -3.52
CA SER A 90 17.36 10.43 -4.30
C SER A 90 18.26 9.22 -4.04
N GLY A 91 18.05 8.51 -2.93
CA GLY A 91 18.78 7.29 -2.56
C GLY A 91 17.98 6.02 -2.79
N ALA A 92 16.74 6.12 -3.27
CA ALA A 92 15.86 4.98 -3.52
C ALA A 92 16.12 4.36 -4.89
N ASP A 93 16.07 3.02 -4.96
CA ASP A 93 16.06 2.25 -6.21
C ASP A 93 14.61 2.02 -6.68
N VAL A 94 13.69 1.83 -5.72
CA VAL A 94 12.27 1.58 -5.94
C VAL A 94 11.43 2.49 -5.07
N PHE A 95 10.38 3.07 -5.64
CA PHE A 95 9.36 3.82 -4.91
C PHE A 95 7.99 3.18 -5.12
N VAL A 96 7.41 2.68 -4.04
CA VAL A 96 6.08 2.07 -4.04
C VAL A 96 5.05 3.12 -3.66
N ILE A 97 4.10 3.36 -4.53
CA ILE A 97 3.00 4.32 -4.34
C ILE A 97 1.66 3.60 -4.35
N ASN A 98 0.64 4.22 -3.74
CA ASN A 98 -0.72 3.74 -3.84
C ASN A 98 -1.26 3.87 -5.26
N GLY A 99 -1.13 5.02 -5.86
CA GLY A 99 -1.80 5.37 -7.13
C GLY A 99 -3.21 5.92 -6.90
N GLY A 100 -4.03 5.93 -7.97
CA GLY A 100 -5.37 6.54 -7.92
C GLY A 100 -5.35 8.04 -7.63
N GLY A 101 -4.20 8.71 -7.81
CA GLY A 101 -4.07 10.16 -7.67
C GLY A 101 -3.78 10.69 -6.26
N ILE A 102 -3.73 9.84 -5.22
CA ILE A 102 -3.53 10.32 -3.83
C ILE A 102 -2.17 10.98 -3.62
N GLU A 103 -1.13 10.54 -4.35
CA GLU A 103 0.18 11.17 -4.32
C GLU A 103 0.24 12.33 -5.33
N SER A 104 -0.35 13.47 -4.99
CA SER A 104 -0.41 14.66 -5.85
C SER A 104 0.97 15.16 -6.32
N PHE A 105 2.03 14.86 -5.55
CA PHE A 105 3.43 15.23 -5.81
C PHE A 105 4.15 14.35 -6.85
N MET A 106 3.55 13.27 -7.36
CA MET A 106 4.22 12.31 -8.26
C MET A 106 4.79 12.92 -9.54
N LYS A 107 4.17 13.99 -10.05
CA LYS A 107 4.68 14.70 -11.23
C LYS A 107 6.07 15.30 -10.98
N ASP A 108 6.31 15.83 -9.78
CA ASP A 108 7.59 16.41 -9.39
C ASP A 108 8.64 15.32 -9.11
N VAL A 109 8.24 14.19 -8.52
CA VAL A 109 9.09 13.01 -8.33
C VAL A 109 9.57 12.46 -9.67
N ALA A 110 8.66 12.16 -10.60
CA ALA A 110 9.00 11.62 -11.91
C ALA A 110 9.94 12.55 -12.71
N LYS A 111 9.77 13.87 -12.56
CA LYS A 111 10.67 14.86 -13.19
C LYS A 111 12.05 14.89 -12.55
N SER A 112 12.12 14.76 -11.23
CA SER A 112 13.37 14.90 -10.47
C SER A 112 14.21 13.62 -10.48
N TYR A 113 13.57 12.46 -10.58
CA TYR A 113 14.17 11.13 -10.49
C TYR A 113 13.70 10.23 -11.65
N PRO A 114 14.15 10.50 -12.89
CA PRO A 114 13.68 9.77 -14.08
C PRO A 114 14.11 8.29 -14.12
N ASP A 115 15.13 7.93 -13.36
CA ASP A 115 15.66 6.56 -13.28
C ASP A 115 15.07 5.77 -12.08
N LEU A 116 14.25 6.40 -11.22
CA LEU A 116 13.61 5.75 -10.09
C LEU A 116 12.52 4.78 -10.57
N THR A 117 12.60 3.53 -10.14
CA THR A 117 11.56 2.54 -10.47
C THR A 117 10.31 2.82 -9.63
N ILE A 118 9.19 3.13 -10.28
CA ILE A 118 7.90 3.35 -9.61
C ILE A 118 7.07 2.07 -9.68
N ILE A 119 6.59 1.62 -8.53
CA ILE A 119 5.58 0.54 -8.42
C ILE A 119 4.28 1.19 -7.93
N GLU A 120 3.31 1.24 -8.80
CA GLU A 120 1.96 1.71 -8.48
C GLU A 120 1.11 0.53 -8.02
N ALA A 121 0.76 0.51 -6.73
CA ALA A 121 0.05 -0.61 -6.12
C ALA A 121 -1.38 -0.78 -6.67
N SER A 122 -2.07 0.32 -6.98
CA SER A 122 -3.43 0.28 -7.56
C SER A 122 -3.47 0.11 -9.07
N LYS A 123 -2.33 -0.15 -9.71
CA LYS A 123 -2.28 -0.34 -11.16
C LYS A 123 -3.24 -1.46 -11.62
N ASP A 124 -4.03 -1.17 -12.65
CA ASP A 124 -4.98 -2.11 -13.26
C ASP A 124 -6.06 -2.64 -12.26
N ILE A 125 -6.29 -1.94 -11.15
CA ILE A 125 -7.41 -2.19 -10.23
C ILE A 125 -8.58 -1.28 -10.64
N ASP A 126 -9.78 -1.85 -10.72
CA ASP A 126 -11.01 -1.07 -10.93
C ASP A 126 -11.32 -0.32 -9.61
N LEU A 127 -10.90 0.94 -9.52
CA LEU A 127 -11.15 1.81 -8.38
C LEU A 127 -12.61 2.27 -8.36
N LEU A 128 -13.13 2.55 -7.17
CA LEU A 128 -14.41 3.24 -7.05
C LEU A 128 -14.26 4.67 -7.59
N GLU A 129 -15.34 5.23 -8.12
CA GLU A 129 -15.38 6.61 -8.61
C GLU A 129 -16.31 7.44 -7.73
N ASP A 130 -15.88 8.64 -7.37
CA ASP A 130 -16.70 9.66 -6.74
C ASP A 130 -16.66 10.93 -7.60
N GLU A 131 -17.84 11.48 -7.95
CA GLU A 131 -18.00 12.66 -8.82
C GLU A 131 -17.22 12.63 -10.15
N GLY A 132 -16.81 11.42 -10.62
CA GLY A 132 -16.06 11.20 -11.86
C GLY A 132 -14.55 11.25 -11.69
N GLU A 133 -14.06 11.24 -10.47
CA GLU A 133 -12.66 11.04 -10.10
C GLU A 133 -12.48 9.67 -9.42
N GLU A 134 -11.31 9.05 -9.58
CA GLU A 134 -11.00 7.77 -8.93
C GLU A 134 -10.84 7.98 -7.42
N ASN A 135 -11.56 7.18 -6.63
CA ASN A 135 -11.38 7.13 -5.19
C ASN A 135 -10.14 6.30 -4.85
N ALA A 136 -9.09 6.96 -4.39
CA ALA A 136 -7.79 6.37 -4.18
C ALA A 136 -7.68 5.44 -2.95
N HIS A 137 -8.71 5.36 -2.09
CA HIS A 137 -8.66 4.67 -0.80
C HIS A 137 -8.82 3.14 -0.91
N ALA A 138 -8.23 2.53 -1.94
CA ALA A 138 -8.35 1.11 -2.26
C ALA A 138 -7.92 0.17 -1.13
N TRP A 139 -7.02 0.59 -0.25
CA TRP A 139 -6.60 -0.21 0.92
C TRP A 139 -7.72 -0.42 1.95
N MET A 140 -8.83 0.33 1.87
CA MET A 140 -9.97 0.18 2.78
C MET A 140 -10.85 -1.03 2.47
N SER A 141 -10.71 -1.62 1.29
CA SER A 141 -11.28 -2.94 0.97
C SER A 141 -10.20 -4.01 1.05
N VAL A 142 -10.49 -5.10 1.75
CA VAL A 142 -9.57 -6.25 1.82
C VAL A 142 -9.31 -6.84 0.44
N ALA A 143 -10.32 -6.83 -0.45
CA ALA A 143 -10.21 -7.40 -1.78
C ALA A 143 -9.28 -6.58 -2.70
N THR A 144 -9.36 -5.25 -2.67
CA THR A 144 -8.47 -4.38 -3.45
C THR A 144 -7.07 -4.30 -2.83
N TYR A 145 -6.96 -4.31 -1.50
CA TYR A 145 -5.65 -4.37 -0.83
C TYR A 145 -4.89 -5.65 -1.15
N GLU A 146 -5.56 -6.78 -1.25
CA GLU A 146 -4.96 -8.04 -1.73
C GLU A 146 -4.38 -7.90 -3.14
N GLN A 147 -5.07 -7.18 -4.04
CA GLN A 147 -4.56 -6.90 -5.38
C GLN A 147 -3.36 -5.94 -5.33
N GLN A 148 -3.40 -4.93 -4.46
CA GLN A 148 -2.26 -4.03 -4.23
C GLN A 148 -1.03 -4.81 -3.75
N VAL A 149 -1.19 -5.75 -2.82
CA VAL A 149 -0.10 -6.64 -2.36
C VAL A 149 0.49 -7.45 -3.51
N ALA A 150 -0.35 -8.00 -4.40
CA ALA A 150 0.10 -8.74 -5.57
C ALA A 150 0.88 -7.83 -6.55
N ASN A 151 0.38 -6.64 -6.85
CA ASN A 151 1.05 -5.67 -7.72
C ASN A 151 2.42 -5.23 -7.17
N ILE A 152 2.52 -5.04 -5.84
CA ILE A 152 3.79 -4.75 -5.16
C ILE A 152 4.77 -5.91 -5.31
N ALA A 153 4.31 -7.16 -5.11
CA ALA A 153 5.15 -8.35 -5.25
C ALA A 153 5.67 -8.52 -6.69
N ASP A 154 4.81 -8.33 -7.68
CA ASP A 154 5.19 -8.38 -9.10
C ASP A 154 6.19 -7.30 -9.46
N GLY A 155 5.97 -6.08 -8.98
CA GLY A 155 6.88 -4.95 -9.18
C GLY A 155 8.25 -5.17 -8.56
N LEU A 156 8.30 -5.63 -7.30
CA LEU A 156 9.55 -5.95 -6.60
C LEU A 156 10.25 -7.13 -7.26
N ALA A 157 9.54 -8.19 -7.66
CA ALA A 157 10.10 -9.33 -8.39
C ALA A 157 10.71 -8.94 -9.74
N ALA A 158 10.17 -7.91 -10.39
CA ALA A 158 10.73 -7.36 -11.63
C ALA A 158 12.00 -6.54 -11.38
N ALA A 159 12.02 -5.74 -10.30
CA ALA A 159 13.15 -4.88 -9.92
C ALA A 159 14.31 -5.68 -9.31
N ASP A 160 13.99 -6.69 -8.49
CA ASP A 160 14.95 -7.56 -7.80
C ASP A 160 14.73 -9.03 -8.15
N ARG A 161 15.48 -9.52 -9.12
CA ARG A 161 15.40 -10.89 -9.61
C ARG A 161 15.90 -11.92 -8.60
N GLU A 162 16.79 -11.54 -7.71
CA GLU A 162 17.38 -12.46 -6.73
C GLU A 162 16.33 -12.94 -5.74
N HIS A 163 15.48 -12.05 -5.24
CA HIS A 163 14.46 -12.37 -4.26
C HIS A 163 13.06 -12.58 -4.87
N SER A 164 12.93 -12.62 -6.21
CA SER A 164 11.64 -12.71 -6.91
C SER A 164 10.73 -13.81 -6.38
N ALA A 165 11.27 -15.03 -6.14
CA ALA A 165 10.48 -16.15 -5.63
C ALA A 165 10.03 -15.92 -4.18
N LEU A 166 10.89 -15.30 -3.35
CA LEU A 166 10.58 -14.97 -1.95
C LEU A 166 9.45 -13.95 -1.85
N TYR A 167 9.46 -12.90 -2.70
CA TYR A 167 8.39 -11.89 -2.72
C TYR A 167 7.03 -12.50 -3.06
N GLN A 168 6.98 -13.42 -4.02
CA GLN A 168 5.74 -14.12 -4.38
C GLN A 168 5.26 -15.04 -3.24
N GLU A 169 6.16 -15.82 -2.64
CA GLU A 169 5.82 -16.68 -1.49
C GLU A 169 5.29 -15.87 -0.31
N ASN A 170 5.94 -14.76 0.02
CA ASN A 170 5.50 -13.87 1.10
C ASN A 170 4.14 -13.22 0.79
N ALA A 171 3.94 -12.75 -0.44
CA ALA A 171 2.67 -12.18 -0.86
C ALA A 171 1.54 -13.21 -0.76
N ASP A 172 1.74 -14.44 -1.23
CA ASP A 172 0.77 -15.52 -1.12
C ASP A 172 0.43 -15.83 0.36
N ALA A 173 1.45 -15.90 1.22
CA ALA A 173 1.24 -16.12 2.65
C ALA A 173 0.48 -14.96 3.34
N TYR A 174 0.70 -13.73 2.89
CA TYR A 174 -0.03 -12.57 3.40
C TYR A 174 -1.47 -12.53 2.89
N LYS A 175 -1.70 -12.91 1.63
CA LYS A 175 -3.03 -13.05 1.03
C LYS A 175 -3.88 -14.08 1.77
N ASP A 176 -3.31 -15.19 2.22
CA ASP A 176 -4.03 -16.19 3.04
C ASP A 176 -4.59 -15.56 4.33
N LYS A 177 -3.87 -14.63 4.97
CA LYS A 177 -4.37 -13.86 6.13
C LYS A 177 -5.50 -12.91 5.74
N LEU A 178 -5.38 -12.23 4.60
CA LEU A 178 -6.41 -11.32 4.07
C LEU A 178 -7.70 -12.09 3.69
N ASP A 179 -7.58 -13.27 3.10
CA ASP A 179 -8.73 -14.12 2.78
C ASP A 179 -9.53 -14.51 4.03
N ALA A 180 -8.88 -14.75 5.16
CA ALA A 180 -9.59 -15.01 6.42
C ALA A 180 -10.45 -13.81 6.86
N LEU A 181 -10.00 -12.57 6.63
CA LEU A 181 -10.79 -11.36 6.89
C LEU A 181 -11.97 -11.24 5.91
N LYS A 182 -11.77 -11.52 4.62
CA LYS A 182 -12.82 -11.50 3.59
C LYS A 182 -13.97 -12.46 3.93
N VAL A 183 -13.65 -13.66 4.41
CA VAL A 183 -14.67 -14.65 4.82
C VAL A 183 -15.54 -14.10 5.95
N ARG A 184 -14.93 -13.45 6.96
CA ARG A 184 -15.68 -12.82 8.05
C ARG A 184 -16.54 -11.65 7.57
N GLN A 185 -15.98 -10.80 6.73
CA GLN A 185 -16.65 -9.64 6.14
C GLN A 185 -17.89 -10.06 5.34
N GLN A 186 -17.76 -11.08 4.47
CA GLN A 186 -18.88 -11.58 3.67
C GLN A 186 -20.06 -12.08 4.52
N ALA A 187 -19.80 -12.75 5.66
CA ALA A 187 -20.85 -13.22 6.55
C ALA A 187 -21.66 -12.07 7.14
N ILE A 188 -21.04 -10.91 7.38
CA ILE A 188 -21.71 -9.70 7.89
C ILE A 188 -22.44 -8.98 6.75
N ALA A 189 -21.80 -8.89 5.57
CA ALA A 189 -22.36 -8.23 4.40
C ALA A 189 -23.75 -8.74 4.01
N GLU A 190 -24.00 -10.05 4.11
CA GLU A 190 -25.32 -10.65 3.86
C GLU A 190 -26.44 -10.07 4.77
N LYS A 191 -26.09 -9.59 5.98
CA LYS A 191 -27.02 -8.98 6.94
C LYS A 191 -27.09 -7.47 6.81
N ALA A 192 -25.99 -6.82 6.42
CA ALA A 192 -25.86 -5.39 6.27
C ALA A 192 -26.49 -4.87 4.97
N LYS A 193 -26.51 -5.71 3.94
CA LYS A 193 -26.90 -5.36 2.58
C LYS A 193 -28.17 -4.54 2.47
N GLY A 194 -28.08 -3.41 1.76
CA GLY A 194 -29.19 -2.52 1.47
C GLY A 194 -29.55 -1.59 2.62
N GLN A 195 -28.85 -1.62 3.75
CA GLN A 195 -29.05 -0.62 4.79
C GLN A 195 -28.42 0.71 4.37
N SER A 196 -29.14 1.83 4.65
CA SER A 196 -28.65 3.18 4.35
C SER A 196 -27.66 3.64 5.43
N VAL A 197 -26.56 4.24 4.99
CA VAL A 197 -25.51 4.83 5.84
C VAL A 197 -25.13 6.23 5.36
N ILE A 198 -24.52 7.01 6.25
CA ILE A 198 -23.81 8.24 5.93
C ILE A 198 -22.32 7.97 6.16
N LEU A 199 -21.48 8.53 5.32
CA LEU A 199 -20.03 8.47 5.47
C LEU A 199 -19.49 9.84 5.87
N PHE A 200 -18.55 9.86 6.82
CA PHE A 200 -17.82 11.06 7.20
C PHE A 200 -16.41 11.10 6.61
N HIS A 201 -16.15 10.25 5.67
CA HIS A 201 -14.93 10.25 4.86
C HIS A 201 -15.16 9.33 3.65
N GLU A 202 -14.77 9.78 2.46
CA GLU A 202 -14.94 9.02 1.21
C GLU A 202 -14.19 7.67 1.22
N ALA A 203 -13.13 7.52 2.06
CA ALA A 203 -12.44 6.24 2.24
C ALA A 203 -13.40 5.09 2.61
N TYR A 204 -14.48 5.39 3.33
CA TYR A 204 -15.46 4.39 3.74
C TYR A 204 -16.43 3.97 2.63
N ASP A 205 -16.32 4.53 1.42
CA ASP A 205 -17.05 4.05 0.25
C ASP A 205 -16.68 2.61 -0.09
N TYR A 206 -15.40 2.25 0.02
CA TYR A 206 -14.95 0.88 -0.12
C TYR A 206 -15.57 -0.05 0.91
N VAL A 207 -15.68 0.41 2.17
CA VAL A 207 -16.38 -0.33 3.21
C VAL A 207 -17.85 -0.46 2.87
N ALA A 208 -18.53 0.62 2.48
CA ALA A 208 -19.95 0.58 2.09
C ALA A 208 -20.18 -0.37 0.92
N SER A 209 -19.32 -0.36 -0.09
CA SER A 209 -19.33 -1.27 -1.23
C SER A 209 -19.20 -2.73 -0.81
N ASP A 210 -18.18 -3.04 0.01
CA ASP A 210 -17.88 -4.40 0.47
C ASP A 210 -19.03 -5.01 1.30
N TYR A 211 -19.74 -4.18 2.06
CA TYR A 211 -20.92 -4.63 2.86
C TYR A 211 -22.26 -4.46 2.13
N GLY A 212 -22.25 -3.96 0.89
CA GLY A 212 -23.48 -3.74 0.11
C GLY A 212 -24.43 -2.72 0.74
N LEU A 213 -23.87 -1.70 1.41
CA LEU A 213 -24.62 -0.61 2.02
C LEU A 213 -25.03 0.43 0.97
N ASN A 214 -26.10 1.16 1.23
CA ASN A 214 -26.52 2.29 0.41
C ASN A 214 -26.01 3.59 1.04
N VAL A 215 -25.13 4.30 0.35
CA VAL A 215 -24.61 5.60 0.81
C VAL A 215 -25.68 6.67 0.53
N ALA A 216 -26.23 7.25 1.57
CA ALA A 216 -27.24 8.31 1.47
C ALA A 216 -26.61 9.71 1.37
N TYR A 217 -25.46 9.91 2.03
CA TYR A 217 -24.74 11.18 2.03
C TYR A 217 -23.28 10.95 2.42
N ILE A 218 -22.38 11.74 1.83
CA ILE A 218 -20.96 11.80 2.20
C ILE A 218 -20.68 13.20 2.74
N LEU A 219 -20.11 13.26 3.95
CA LEU A 219 -19.57 14.47 4.55
C LEU A 219 -18.05 14.27 4.65
N ASP A 220 -17.30 14.97 3.80
CA ASP A 220 -15.87 14.78 3.71
C ASP A 220 -15.14 15.43 4.90
N LEU A 221 -14.71 14.58 5.86
CA LEU A 221 -13.98 14.92 7.08
C LEU A 221 -12.72 14.07 7.18
N ASP A 222 -11.79 14.30 6.26
CA ASP A 222 -10.48 13.63 6.19
C ASP A 222 -9.37 14.45 6.86
N GLU A 223 -9.67 15.72 7.20
CA GLU A 223 -8.76 16.68 7.83
C GLU A 223 -9.44 17.47 8.94
N GLU A 224 -8.64 18.22 9.73
CA GLU A 224 -9.16 19.12 10.76
C GLU A 224 -9.78 20.37 10.13
N ARG A 225 -11.10 20.36 9.97
CA ARG A 225 -11.89 21.51 9.49
C ARG A 225 -13.15 21.74 10.30
N GLN A 226 -13.73 22.91 10.15
CA GLN A 226 -15.01 23.22 10.75
C GLN A 226 -16.17 22.78 9.85
N VAL A 227 -17.09 22.00 10.42
CA VAL A 227 -18.35 21.66 9.76
C VAL A 227 -19.28 22.87 9.80
N SER A 228 -19.81 23.27 8.65
CA SER A 228 -20.73 24.40 8.55
C SER A 228 -22.13 24.03 9.08
N ALA A 229 -22.93 25.04 9.44
CA ALA A 229 -24.31 24.83 9.86
C ALA A 229 -25.19 24.21 8.74
N GLY A 230 -24.84 24.45 7.47
CA GLY A 230 -25.49 23.83 6.31
C GLY A 230 -25.22 22.33 6.27
N GLU A 231 -23.97 21.93 6.33
CA GLU A 231 -23.57 20.50 6.36
C GLU A 231 -24.19 19.75 7.54
N VAL A 232 -24.25 20.37 8.73
CA VAL A 232 -24.95 19.79 9.88
C VAL A 232 -26.44 19.55 9.55
N ALA A 233 -27.09 20.53 8.93
CA ALA A 233 -28.50 20.41 8.56
C ALA A 233 -28.72 19.32 7.51
N ASP A 234 -27.82 19.22 6.51
CA ASP A 234 -27.89 18.22 5.44
C ASP A 234 -27.72 16.80 5.99
N VAL A 235 -26.75 16.56 6.86
CA VAL A 235 -26.55 15.26 7.55
C VAL A 235 -27.79 14.89 8.39
N LEU A 236 -28.33 15.84 9.19
CA LEU A 236 -29.52 15.59 9.99
C LEU A 236 -30.78 15.37 9.13
N ALA A 237 -30.86 15.97 7.95
CA ALA A 237 -31.92 15.72 6.98
C ALA A 237 -31.79 14.31 6.38
N ALA A 238 -30.60 13.94 5.90
CA ALA A 238 -30.32 12.60 5.36
C ALA A 238 -30.65 11.49 6.38
N VAL A 239 -30.28 11.68 7.67
CA VAL A 239 -30.65 10.72 8.73
C VAL A 239 -32.17 10.52 8.80
N ARG A 240 -32.96 11.61 8.71
CA ARG A 240 -34.41 11.55 8.87
C ARG A 240 -35.13 11.06 7.62
N ASP A 241 -34.73 11.57 6.46
CA ASP A 241 -35.43 11.38 5.20
C ASP A 241 -35.11 10.00 4.59
N ASP A 242 -33.87 9.52 4.72
CA ASP A 242 -33.38 8.24 4.20
C ASP A 242 -33.41 7.12 5.26
N GLY A 243 -33.82 7.43 6.48
CA GLY A 243 -33.94 6.45 7.58
C GLY A 243 -32.60 5.85 8.00
N VAL A 244 -31.51 6.63 7.88
CA VAL A 244 -30.15 6.21 8.21
C VAL A 244 -30.05 5.88 9.71
N LYS A 245 -29.52 4.69 10.01
CA LYS A 245 -29.31 4.23 11.38
C LYS A 245 -27.84 4.30 11.79
N TYR A 246 -26.93 4.21 10.84
CA TYR A 246 -25.50 4.13 11.10
C TYR A 246 -24.74 5.12 10.24
N ILE A 247 -23.71 5.70 10.84
CA ILE A 247 -22.76 6.61 10.19
C ILE A 247 -21.39 5.99 10.34
N LEU A 248 -20.62 5.89 9.27
CA LEU A 248 -19.24 5.45 9.30
C LEU A 248 -18.32 6.69 9.36
N ALA A 249 -17.44 6.75 10.35
CA ALA A 249 -16.60 7.92 10.59
C ALA A 249 -15.22 7.51 11.12
N GLU A 250 -14.21 8.34 10.89
CA GLU A 250 -12.97 8.31 11.64
C GLU A 250 -13.14 9.10 12.95
N GLU A 251 -12.69 8.54 14.09
CA GLU A 251 -12.88 9.21 15.38
C GLU A 251 -12.15 10.56 15.44
N LEU A 252 -10.95 10.62 14.84
CA LEU A 252 -10.08 11.79 14.90
C LEU A 252 -10.77 13.07 14.39
N TYR A 253 -11.43 12.99 13.24
CA TYR A 253 -12.04 14.14 12.58
C TYR A 253 -13.56 14.17 12.70
N GLY A 254 -14.21 12.99 12.75
CA GLY A 254 -15.65 12.83 12.74
C GLY A 254 -16.34 12.96 14.11
N LYS A 255 -15.59 12.88 15.22
CA LYS A 255 -16.19 12.78 16.56
C LYS A 255 -17.11 13.94 16.94
N SER A 256 -16.74 15.18 16.69
CA SER A 256 -17.55 16.36 17.04
C SER A 256 -18.88 16.39 16.30
N MET A 257 -18.88 16.02 15.03
CA MET A 257 -20.10 15.91 14.23
C MET A 257 -20.91 14.67 14.63
N GLY A 258 -20.24 13.56 14.91
CA GLY A 258 -20.87 12.34 15.40
C GLY A 258 -21.62 12.54 16.72
N ASP A 259 -21.00 13.21 17.70
CA ASP A 259 -21.64 13.57 18.98
C ASP A 259 -22.89 14.44 18.75
N THR A 260 -22.85 15.34 17.74
CA THR A 260 -24.00 16.17 17.37
C THR A 260 -25.14 15.33 16.80
N VAL A 261 -24.85 14.43 15.88
CA VAL A 261 -25.86 13.55 15.26
C VAL A 261 -26.49 12.61 16.30
N GLU A 262 -25.69 11.96 17.15
CA GLU A 262 -26.20 11.04 18.19
C GLU A 262 -27.06 11.75 19.23
N LYS A 263 -26.83 13.05 19.45
CA LYS A 263 -27.65 13.87 20.36
C LYS A 263 -28.98 14.28 19.74
N GLU A 264 -29.01 14.59 18.45
CA GLU A 264 -30.18 15.15 17.75
C GLU A 264 -31.03 14.07 17.04
N THR A 265 -30.54 12.82 16.97
CA THR A 265 -31.18 11.69 16.29
C THR A 265 -30.98 10.36 17.04
N ASP A 266 -31.62 9.28 16.57
CA ASP A 266 -31.39 7.92 17.05
C ASP A 266 -30.27 7.19 16.29
N ALA A 267 -29.63 7.81 15.29
CA ALA A 267 -28.55 7.23 14.54
C ALA A 267 -27.32 6.98 15.43
N LYS A 268 -26.50 5.99 15.08
CA LYS A 268 -25.27 5.63 15.78
C LYS A 268 -24.07 5.84 14.87
N VAL A 269 -23.01 6.36 15.45
CA VAL A 269 -21.73 6.52 14.73
C VAL A 269 -20.85 5.32 15.03
N ILE A 270 -20.35 4.70 13.96
CA ILE A 270 -19.38 3.61 13.99
C ILE A 270 -18.05 4.20 13.63
N TYR A 271 -17.16 4.31 14.61
CA TYR A 271 -15.82 4.84 14.39
C TYR A 271 -14.91 3.72 13.92
N LEU A 272 -14.56 3.75 12.63
CA LEU A 272 -13.66 2.82 11.98
C LEU A 272 -12.26 3.43 11.86
N ASP A 273 -11.26 2.57 11.91
CA ASP A 273 -9.88 2.95 11.59
C ASP A 273 -9.74 3.09 10.07
N ALA A 274 -9.21 4.21 9.61
CA ALA A 274 -8.93 4.46 8.20
C ALA A 274 -7.66 3.73 7.70
N LEU A 275 -6.95 3.01 8.57
CA LEU A 275 -5.78 2.18 8.26
C LEU A 275 -4.66 2.94 7.52
N ASN A 276 -4.60 4.25 7.70
CA ASN A 276 -3.66 5.15 7.05
C ASN A 276 -2.56 5.65 8.00
N ARG A 277 -2.55 5.15 9.24
CA ARG A 277 -1.59 5.47 10.32
C ARG A 277 -1.48 4.34 11.32
N GLY A 278 -0.40 4.27 12.08
CA GLY A 278 -0.20 3.26 13.13
C GLY A 278 1.27 2.89 13.32
N ASP A 279 1.51 1.78 13.98
CA ASP A 279 2.84 1.22 14.17
C ASP A 279 3.30 0.45 12.94
N TYR A 280 4.60 0.42 12.69
CA TYR A 280 5.19 -0.31 11.56
C TYR A 280 5.35 -1.82 11.85
N ASP A 281 4.35 -2.44 12.48
CA ASP A 281 4.30 -3.89 12.63
C ASP A 281 3.71 -4.57 11.39
N ALA A 282 4.20 -5.76 11.05
CA ALA A 282 3.74 -6.47 9.86
C ALA A 282 2.25 -6.87 9.92
N ASP A 283 1.72 -7.14 11.11
CA ASP A 283 0.33 -7.54 11.29
C ASP A 283 -0.62 -6.36 11.55
N SER A 284 -0.12 -5.11 11.62
CA SER A 284 -0.93 -3.91 11.96
C SER A 284 -2.16 -3.73 11.07
N TYR A 285 -2.04 -3.93 9.75
CA TYR A 285 -3.20 -3.84 8.85
C TYR A 285 -4.23 -4.94 9.15
N ILE A 286 -3.78 -6.17 9.36
CA ILE A 286 -4.66 -7.32 9.68
C ILE A 286 -5.41 -7.07 10.99
N GLU A 287 -4.70 -6.57 12.02
CA GLU A 287 -5.28 -6.26 13.33
C GLU A 287 -6.28 -5.10 13.24
N GLY A 288 -5.93 -4.01 12.58
CA GLY A 288 -6.82 -2.86 12.38
C GLY A 288 -8.06 -3.21 11.56
N MET A 289 -7.91 -3.92 10.44
CA MET A 289 -9.04 -4.37 9.63
C MET A 289 -9.92 -5.38 10.40
N SER A 290 -9.32 -6.29 11.19
CA SER A 290 -10.08 -7.19 12.05
C SER A 290 -10.91 -6.43 13.09
N ALA A 291 -10.36 -5.37 13.69
CA ALA A 291 -11.09 -4.51 14.62
C ALA A 291 -12.26 -3.76 13.92
N ASN A 292 -12.06 -3.28 12.70
CA ASN A 292 -13.12 -2.69 11.89
C ASN A 292 -14.24 -3.71 11.61
N ILE A 293 -13.90 -4.94 11.25
CA ILE A 293 -14.86 -6.02 11.01
C ILE A 293 -15.64 -6.35 12.31
N ASP A 294 -14.97 -6.41 13.47
CA ASP A 294 -15.62 -6.62 14.77
C ASP A 294 -16.65 -5.52 15.09
N LEU A 295 -16.33 -4.26 14.75
CA LEU A 295 -17.27 -3.15 14.88
C LEU A 295 -18.46 -3.31 13.92
N MET A 296 -18.24 -3.66 12.67
CA MET A 296 -19.32 -3.90 11.71
C MET A 296 -20.21 -5.08 12.17
N GLU A 297 -19.63 -6.17 12.65
CA GLU A 297 -20.36 -7.29 13.21
C GLU A 297 -21.26 -6.86 14.36
N LYS A 298 -20.75 -6.10 15.32
CA LYS A 298 -21.48 -5.60 16.48
C LYS A 298 -22.76 -4.83 16.11
N TYR A 299 -22.74 -4.07 15.01
CA TYR A 299 -23.83 -3.19 14.60
C TYR A 299 -24.78 -3.84 13.59
N PHE A 300 -24.29 -4.70 12.71
CA PHE A 300 -25.05 -5.28 11.60
C PHE A 300 -25.43 -6.75 11.81
N ASP A 301 -24.81 -7.46 12.77
CA ASP A 301 -25.15 -8.84 13.12
C ASP A 301 -26.14 -8.89 14.32
N LYS A 302 -27.31 -8.27 14.16
CA LYS A 302 -28.36 -8.27 15.20
C LYS A 302 -29.65 -8.92 14.72
#